data_6f852c3641a194d8b9e172d5b9a0af08
#
_entry.id   6f852c3641a194d8b9e172d5b9a0af08
#
_cell.length_a   1.000
_cell.length_b   1.000
_cell.length_c   1.000
_cell.angle_alpha   90.00
_cell.angle_beta   90.00
_cell.angle_gamma   90.00
#
_symmetry.space_group_name_H-M   'P 1'
#
loop_
_entity.id
_entity.type
_entity.pdbx_description
1 polymer ?
#
loop_
_entity_poly.entity_id
_entity_poly.type
_entity_poly.pdbx_seq_one_letter_code
_entity_poly.pdbx_strand_id
1 'polypeptide(L)'
;DTDKEKIIEYRKLFDNIIKEKDIKIAELNKYQFEIIDSKEFIKSLYTRLQEIQESEKALNLLNDLEFNYCPSCFSHLEPIENEDICILCGNTHKNDYEKPTYRIQKNIEFQIKETELLIPKFEEKYSDLSDEIVTINNIIDSKRIELSLLERPKSGLSVEKRKFLLEIGALEKENEHLIKEMLNAEKFYSLQQERDALQVEVNQLKDEIRGLENKFKLVKAN
;
A
#
# COMPACT_ATOMS: atom_id res chain seq x y z
N ASP A 1 -40.74 -17.73 -34.07
CA ASP A 1 -39.39 -18.35 -33.90
C ASP A 1 -38.26 -17.29 -33.97
N THR A 2 -38.31 -16.34 -34.90
CA THR A 2 -37.29 -15.28 -35.06
C THR A 2 -37.08 -14.38 -33.82
N ASP A 3 -38.11 -14.11 -33.02
CA ASP A 3 -37.99 -13.26 -31.83
C ASP A 3 -37.28 -14.00 -30.66
N LYS A 4 -37.50 -15.28 -30.52
CA LYS A 4 -36.81 -16.12 -29.52
C LYS A 4 -35.35 -16.26 -29.83
N GLU A 5 -34.98 -16.45 -31.08
CA GLU A 5 -33.57 -16.56 -31.51
C GLU A 5 -32.82 -15.25 -31.24
N LYS A 6 -33.42 -14.11 -31.53
CA LYS A 6 -32.88 -12.77 -31.25
C LYS A 6 -32.65 -12.58 -29.73
N ILE A 7 -33.59 -12.99 -28.89
CA ILE A 7 -33.46 -12.88 -27.43
C ILE A 7 -32.29 -13.73 -26.94
N ILE A 8 -32.12 -14.95 -27.46
CA ILE A 8 -31.02 -15.83 -27.07
C ILE A 8 -29.67 -15.23 -27.49
N GLU A 9 -29.56 -14.69 -28.70
CA GLU A 9 -28.35 -14.04 -29.18
C GLU A 9 -28.01 -12.81 -28.34
N TYR A 10 -29.01 -12.02 -27.99
CA TYR A 10 -28.85 -10.82 -27.15
C TYR A 10 -28.40 -11.16 -25.73
N ARG A 11 -28.92 -12.23 -25.13
CA ARG A 11 -28.47 -12.73 -23.83
C ARG A 11 -27.02 -13.16 -23.87
N LYS A 12 -26.60 -13.90 -24.91
CA LYS A 12 -25.19 -14.30 -25.07
C LYS A 12 -24.27 -13.07 -25.17
N LEU A 13 -24.67 -12.04 -25.93
CA LEU A 13 -23.91 -10.80 -26.02
C LEU A 13 -23.80 -10.11 -24.65
N PHE A 14 -24.90 -10.05 -23.92
CA PHE A 14 -24.96 -9.45 -22.58
C PHE A 14 -24.05 -10.20 -21.59
N ASP A 15 -24.10 -11.54 -21.59
CA ASP A 15 -23.23 -12.38 -20.75
C ASP A 15 -21.74 -12.17 -21.07
N ASN A 16 -21.39 -11.96 -22.34
CA ASN A 16 -20.03 -11.66 -22.74
C ASN A 16 -19.55 -10.30 -22.21
N ILE A 17 -20.39 -9.29 -22.25
CA ILE A 17 -20.06 -7.96 -21.70
C ILE A 17 -19.87 -8.02 -20.18
N ILE A 18 -20.68 -8.82 -19.48
CA ILE A 18 -20.51 -9.05 -18.04
C ILE A 18 -19.17 -9.71 -17.75
N LYS A 19 -18.80 -10.76 -18.50
CA LYS A 19 -17.51 -11.43 -18.35
C LYS A 19 -16.33 -10.50 -18.61
N GLU A 20 -16.44 -9.65 -19.64
CA GLU A 20 -15.42 -8.64 -19.92
C GLU A 20 -15.26 -7.68 -18.76
N LYS A 21 -16.36 -7.20 -18.17
CA LYS A 21 -16.35 -6.38 -16.95
C LYS A 21 -15.65 -7.08 -15.80
N ASP A 22 -15.96 -8.36 -15.54
CA ASP A 22 -15.37 -9.12 -14.44
C ASP A 22 -13.85 -9.27 -14.62
N ILE A 23 -13.37 -9.47 -15.84
CA ILE A 23 -11.94 -9.49 -16.16
C ILE A 23 -11.30 -8.14 -15.85
N LYS A 24 -11.94 -7.02 -16.28
CA LYS A 24 -11.43 -5.67 -16.02
C LYS A 24 -11.39 -5.33 -14.53
N ILE A 25 -12.38 -5.77 -13.77
CA ILE A 25 -12.39 -5.63 -12.30
C ILE A 25 -11.23 -6.41 -11.65
N ALA A 26 -10.97 -7.64 -12.13
CA ALA A 26 -9.84 -8.41 -11.63
C ALA A 26 -8.49 -7.73 -11.92
N GLU A 27 -8.33 -7.15 -13.12
CA GLU A 27 -7.14 -6.36 -13.47
C GLU A 27 -7.02 -5.09 -12.62
N LEU A 28 -8.11 -4.37 -12.39
CA LEU A 28 -8.15 -3.17 -11.55
C LEU A 28 -7.71 -3.49 -10.12
N ASN A 29 -8.24 -4.57 -9.53
CA ASN A 29 -7.87 -5.02 -8.20
C ASN A 29 -6.38 -5.39 -8.12
N LYS A 30 -5.82 -5.98 -9.19
CA LYS A 30 -4.39 -6.27 -9.28
C LYS A 30 -3.56 -4.98 -9.19
N TYR A 31 -3.88 -3.96 -9.99
CA TYR A 31 -3.12 -2.70 -9.94
C TYR A 31 -3.30 -1.96 -8.62
N GLN A 32 -4.48 -2.02 -8.01
CA GLN A 32 -4.70 -1.49 -6.67
C GLN A 32 -3.76 -2.17 -5.64
N PHE A 33 -3.63 -3.49 -5.72
CA PHE A 33 -2.72 -4.24 -4.86
C PHE A 33 -1.25 -3.84 -5.10
N GLU A 34 -0.82 -3.75 -6.37
CA GLU A 34 0.55 -3.34 -6.73
C GLU A 34 0.90 -1.94 -6.21
N ILE A 35 -0.07 -1.00 -6.24
CA ILE A 35 0.12 0.35 -5.69
C ILE A 35 0.32 0.30 -4.17
N ILE A 36 -0.53 -0.46 -3.46
CA ILE A 36 -0.47 -0.58 -2.00
C ILE A 36 0.84 -1.26 -1.60
N ASP A 37 1.17 -2.39 -2.21
CA ASP A 37 2.39 -3.16 -1.92
C ASP A 37 3.65 -2.33 -2.19
N SER A 38 3.69 -1.61 -3.31
CA SER A 38 4.80 -0.70 -3.63
C SER A 38 4.98 0.41 -2.59
N LYS A 39 3.87 1.00 -2.10
CA LYS A 39 3.91 2.05 -1.07
C LYS A 39 4.39 1.49 0.29
N GLU A 40 3.94 0.28 0.66
CA GLU A 40 4.40 -0.40 1.87
C GLU A 40 5.86 -0.81 1.77
N PHE A 41 6.30 -1.30 0.60
CA PHE A 41 7.68 -1.62 0.34
C PHE A 41 8.60 -0.41 0.49
N ILE A 42 8.27 0.73 -0.11
CA ILE A 42 9.00 1.99 0.07
C ILE A 42 9.09 2.37 1.56
N LYS A 43 7.99 2.27 2.29
CA LYS A 43 7.96 2.55 3.73
C LYS A 43 8.94 1.66 4.50
N SER A 44 8.97 0.36 4.18
CA SER A 44 9.90 -0.60 4.81
C SER A 44 11.37 -0.26 4.50
N LEU A 45 11.65 0.19 3.27
CA LEU A 45 12.99 0.62 2.85
C LEU A 45 13.44 1.87 3.59
N TYR A 46 12.57 2.86 3.79
CA TYR A 46 12.88 4.04 4.60
C TYR A 46 13.16 3.69 6.06
N THR A 47 12.39 2.79 6.66
CA THR A 47 12.66 2.28 8.02
C THR A 47 14.04 1.65 8.09
N ARG A 48 14.40 0.78 7.14
CA ARG A 48 15.70 0.14 7.08
C ARG A 48 16.85 1.14 6.88
N LEU A 49 16.62 2.18 6.11
CA LEU A 49 17.60 3.25 5.90
C LEU A 49 17.84 4.03 7.18
N GLN A 50 16.79 4.29 7.95
CA GLN A 50 16.89 4.91 9.27
C GLN A 50 17.65 4.03 10.25
N GLU A 51 17.37 2.71 10.32
CA GLU A 51 18.07 1.75 11.17
C GLU A 51 19.58 1.72 10.88
N ILE A 52 19.97 1.78 9.61
CA ILE A 52 21.39 1.83 9.21
C ILE A 52 22.03 3.14 9.71
N GLN A 53 21.35 4.27 9.55
CA GLN A 53 21.86 5.57 10.01
C GLN A 53 22.02 5.60 11.55
N GLU A 54 21.06 5.02 12.26
CA GLU A 54 21.12 4.92 13.74
C GLU A 54 22.28 3.98 14.18
N SER A 55 22.49 2.88 13.46
CA SER A 55 23.61 1.97 13.69
C SER A 55 24.97 2.64 13.44
N GLU A 56 25.08 3.49 12.40
CA GLU A 56 26.30 4.27 12.14
C GLU A 56 26.57 5.29 13.25
N LYS A 57 25.52 5.96 13.75
CA LYS A 57 25.66 6.88 14.90
C LYS A 57 26.12 6.13 16.15
N ALA A 58 25.51 4.97 16.42
CA ALA A 58 25.90 4.12 17.54
C ALA A 58 27.37 3.65 17.41
N LEU A 59 27.79 3.22 16.22
CA LEU A 59 29.17 2.84 15.96
C LEU A 59 30.15 3.99 16.22
N ASN A 60 29.84 5.20 15.75
CA ASN A 60 30.67 6.36 15.99
C ASN A 60 30.80 6.67 17.50
N LEU A 61 29.72 6.52 18.27
CA LEU A 61 29.77 6.67 19.73
C LEU A 61 30.61 5.58 20.43
N LEU A 62 30.55 4.36 19.90
CA LEU A 62 31.31 3.22 20.45
C LEU A 62 32.78 3.31 20.10
N ASN A 63 33.16 3.88 18.96
CA ASN A 63 34.55 4.06 18.54
C ASN A 63 35.34 4.99 19.47
N ASP A 64 34.61 5.91 20.16
CA ASP A 64 35.24 6.82 21.14
C ASP A 64 35.43 6.21 22.53
N LEU A 65 34.98 4.94 22.71
CA LEU A 65 35.09 4.23 24.00
C LEU A 65 36.23 3.23 23.98
N GLU A 66 37.11 3.34 24.95
CA GLU A 66 38.12 2.31 25.21
C GLU A 66 37.52 1.16 26.02
N PHE A 67 37.43 -0.01 25.41
CA PHE A 67 36.94 -1.22 26.07
C PHE A 67 38.07 -2.05 26.64
N ASN A 68 38.23 -2.03 27.95
CA ASN A 68 39.15 -2.95 28.66
C ASN A 68 38.55 -4.33 28.89
N TYR A 69 37.21 -4.44 28.86
CA TYR A 69 36.46 -5.65 29.06
C TYR A 69 35.38 -5.82 27.99
N CYS A 70 35.13 -7.05 27.60
CA CYS A 70 34.05 -7.36 26.68
C CYS A 70 32.69 -6.99 27.29
N PRO A 71 31.87 -6.15 26.66
CA PRO A 71 30.59 -5.74 27.23
C PRO A 71 29.57 -6.87 27.33
N SER A 72 29.77 -7.99 26.63
CA SER A 72 28.88 -9.16 26.67
C SER A 72 29.25 -10.20 27.75
N CYS A 73 30.54 -10.51 27.92
CA CYS A 73 30.96 -11.56 28.82
C CYS A 73 31.90 -11.10 29.94
N PHE A 74 32.27 -9.81 29.97
CA PHE A 74 33.17 -9.18 30.93
C PHE A 74 34.57 -9.79 30.99
N SER A 75 34.98 -10.57 29.97
CA SER A 75 36.37 -11.01 29.84
C SER A 75 37.27 -9.83 29.49
N HIS A 76 38.51 -9.84 30.02
CA HIS A 76 39.52 -8.86 29.69
C HIS A 76 39.85 -8.92 28.19
N LEU A 77 39.85 -7.79 27.52
CA LEU A 77 40.26 -7.67 26.12
C LEU A 77 41.73 -7.30 26.06
N GLU A 78 42.51 -8.11 25.35
CA GLU A 78 43.90 -7.78 25.11
C GLU A 78 43.98 -6.65 24.08
N PRO A 79 44.86 -5.67 24.30
CA PRO A 79 45.06 -4.59 23.34
C PRO A 79 45.56 -5.17 22.00
N ILE A 80 44.85 -4.93 20.94
CA ILE A 80 45.24 -5.36 19.60
C ILE A 80 46.03 -4.20 18.98
N GLU A 81 47.30 -4.42 18.69
CA GLU A 81 48.20 -3.41 18.09
C GLU A 81 47.83 -3.08 16.62
N ASN A 82 46.92 -3.84 16.02
CA ASN A 82 46.55 -3.67 14.59
C ASN A 82 45.22 -2.94 14.50
N GLU A 83 45.24 -1.70 14.00
CA GLU A 83 44.07 -0.83 13.79
C GLU A 83 43.05 -1.43 12.81
N ASP A 84 43.44 -2.43 12.01
CA ASP A 84 42.56 -3.09 11.05
C ASP A 84 41.72 -4.22 11.66
N ILE A 85 41.88 -4.53 12.96
CA ILE A 85 41.18 -5.62 13.63
C ILE A 85 40.18 -5.05 14.66
N CYS A 86 38.96 -5.51 14.59
CA CYS A 86 37.91 -5.12 15.56
C CYS A 86 38.29 -5.73 16.96
N ILE A 87 38.47 -4.89 17.96
CA ILE A 87 38.81 -5.28 19.31
C ILE A 87 37.76 -6.18 20.00
N LEU A 88 36.48 -6.10 19.55
CA LEU A 88 35.36 -6.85 20.12
C LEU A 88 35.15 -8.22 19.47
N CYS A 89 35.31 -8.35 18.15
CA CYS A 89 34.99 -9.58 17.42
C CYS A 89 36.19 -10.22 16.70
N GLY A 90 37.37 -9.57 16.71
CA GLY A 90 38.57 -10.08 16.06
C GLY A 90 38.53 -10.08 14.52
N ASN A 91 37.46 -9.57 13.90
CA ASN A 91 37.35 -9.49 12.45
C ASN A 91 38.23 -8.36 11.91
N THR A 92 38.93 -8.61 10.80
CA THR A 92 39.67 -7.60 10.10
C THR A 92 38.71 -6.63 9.40
N HIS A 93 38.85 -5.34 9.69
CA HIS A 93 38.24 -4.28 8.89
C HIS A 93 39.01 -4.24 7.56
N LYS A 94 38.48 -4.88 6.52
CA LYS A 94 38.99 -4.64 5.17
C LYS A 94 38.78 -3.16 4.87
N ASN A 95 39.87 -2.43 4.73
CA ASN A 95 39.88 -1.07 4.22
C ASN A 95 39.44 -1.04 2.73
N ASP A 96 38.31 -1.62 2.42
CA ASP A 96 37.65 -1.36 1.16
C ASP A 96 37.09 0.08 1.23
N TYR A 97 37.51 0.91 0.30
CA TYR A 97 37.27 2.36 0.19
C TYR A 97 35.80 2.80 0.26
N GLU A 98 34.86 1.87 0.33
CA GLU A 98 33.45 2.13 0.61
C GLU A 98 33.02 1.30 1.81
N LYS A 99 32.64 1.99 2.91
CA LYS A 99 32.02 1.34 4.05
C LYS A 99 30.89 0.43 3.56
N PRO A 100 30.77 -0.83 4.06
CA PRO A 100 29.70 -1.75 3.64
C PRO A 100 28.31 -1.13 3.77
N THR A 101 28.11 -0.29 4.77
CA THR A 101 26.89 0.48 5.02
C THR A 101 26.54 1.42 3.86
N TYR A 102 27.54 2.09 3.26
CA TYR A 102 27.33 3.00 2.12
C TYR A 102 26.77 2.28 0.90
N ARG A 103 27.28 1.08 0.58
CA ARG A 103 26.76 0.28 -0.54
C ARG A 103 25.32 -0.16 -0.29
N ILE A 104 25.01 -0.55 0.95
CA ILE A 104 23.65 -0.96 1.34
C ILE A 104 22.69 0.25 1.24
N GLN A 105 23.10 1.41 1.76
CA GLN A 105 22.32 2.64 1.67
C GLN A 105 22.03 3.00 0.21
N LYS A 106 23.06 2.99 -0.65
CA LYS A 106 22.90 3.30 -2.09
C LYS A 106 21.97 2.32 -2.80
N ASN A 107 22.04 1.04 -2.45
CA ASN A 107 21.14 0.04 -3.01
C ASN A 107 19.69 0.28 -2.57
N ILE A 108 19.46 0.60 -1.29
CA ILE A 108 18.12 0.94 -0.78
C ILE A 108 17.58 2.20 -1.46
N GLU A 109 18.40 3.26 -1.56
CA GLU A 109 18.01 4.50 -2.25
C GLU A 109 17.65 4.24 -3.73
N PHE A 110 18.37 3.35 -4.38
CA PHE A 110 18.08 2.95 -5.75
C PHE A 110 16.74 2.21 -5.84
N GLN A 111 16.50 1.24 -4.95
CA GLN A 111 15.23 0.49 -4.90
C GLN A 111 14.04 1.42 -4.63
N ILE A 112 14.19 2.40 -3.73
CA ILE A 112 13.16 3.41 -3.48
C ILE A 112 12.83 4.16 -4.76
N LYS A 113 13.83 4.73 -5.44
CA LYS A 113 13.63 5.49 -6.67
C LYS A 113 13.01 4.66 -7.79
N GLU A 114 13.45 3.41 -7.95
CA GLU A 114 12.90 2.52 -8.97
C GLU A 114 11.42 2.21 -8.69
N THR A 115 11.07 1.95 -7.42
CA THR A 115 9.69 1.69 -7.01
C THR A 115 8.82 2.94 -7.12
N GLU A 116 9.34 4.11 -6.75
CA GLU A 116 8.64 5.40 -6.91
C GLU A 116 8.31 5.71 -8.38
N LEU A 117 9.14 5.27 -9.33
CA LEU A 117 8.87 5.42 -10.78
C LEU A 117 7.81 4.45 -11.31
N LEU A 118 7.55 3.35 -10.60
CA LEU A 118 6.52 2.37 -10.99
C LEU A 118 5.12 2.78 -10.53
N ILE A 119 5.01 3.40 -9.36
CA ILE A 119 3.71 3.78 -8.78
C ILE A 119 2.85 4.62 -9.75
N PRO A 120 3.35 5.71 -10.37
CA PRO A 120 2.55 6.50 -11.31
C PRO A 120 2.03 5.68 -12.51
N LYS A 121 2.82 4.70 -12.99
CA LYS A 121 2.40 3.82 -14.08
C LYS A 121 1.26 2.89 -13.67
N PHE A 122 1.29 2.41 -12.43
CA PHE A 122 0.20 1.61 -11.89
C PHE A 122 -1.04 2.46 -11.62
N GLU A 123 -0.87 3.68 -11.13
CA GLU A 123 -1.95 4.64 -10.91
C GLU A 123 -2.62 5.05 -12.23
N GLU A 124 -1.86 5.26 -13.29
CA GLU A 124 -2.37 5.51 -14.65
C GLU A 124 -3.21 4.32 -15.15
N LYS A 125 -2.67 3.09 -15.05
CA LYS A 125 -3.40 1.88 -15.44
C LYS A 125 -4.66 1.65 -14.63
N TYR A 126 -4.61 1.93 -13.32
CA TYR A 126 -5.78 1.85 -12.45
C TYR A 126 -6.86 2.85 -12.88
N SER A 127 -6.49 4.08 -13.22
CA SER A 127 -7.40 5.10 -13.71
C SER A 127 -8.02 4.70 -15.04
N ASP A 128 -7.22 4.27 -16.02
CA ASP A 128 -7.70 3.83 -17.33
C ASP A 128 -8.74 2.71 -17.20
N LEU A 129 -8.43 1.68 -16.39
CA LEU A 129 -9.34 0.56 -16.15
C LEU A 129 -10.63 0.98 -15.42
N SER A 130 -10.53 1.95 -14.51
CA SER A 130 -11.70 2.50 -13.83
C SER A 130 -12.66 3.17 -14.84
N ASP A 131 -12.13 3.98 -15.76
CA ASP A 131 -12.92 4.64 -16.80
C ASP A 131 -13.51 3.64 -17.79
N GLU A 132 -12.76 2.60 -18.18
CA GLU A 132 -13.28 1.50 -19.00
C GLU A 132 -14.44 0.78 -18.31
N ILE A 133 -14.34 0.49 -17.02
CA ILE A 133 -15.41 -0.17 -16.24
C ILE A 133 -16.65 0.72 -16.16
N VAL A 134 -16.49 2.03 -16.01
CA VAL A 134 -17.63 2.97 -16.07
C VAL A 134 -18.30 2.92 -17.43
N THR A 135 -17.52 2.90 -18.51
CA THR A 135 -18.05 2.78 -19.87
C THR A 135 -18.81 1.47 -20.10
N ILE A 136 -18.22 0.34 -19.65
CA ILE A 136 -18.87 -0.98 -19.73
C ILE A 136 -20.16 -1.01 -18.91
N ASN A 137 -20.21 -0.39 -17.72
CA ASN A 137 -21.43 -0.29 -16.92
C ASN A 137 -22.54 0.45 -17.67
N ASN A 138 -22.23 1.56 -18.34
CA ASN A 138 -23.20 2.30 -19.16
C ASN A 138 -23.73 1.45 -20.33
N ILE A 139 -22.86 0.64 -20.95
CA ILE A 139 -23.26 -0.31 -22.00
C ILE A 139 -24.17 -1.40 -21.42
N ILE A 140 -23.82 -1.97 -20.26
CA ILE A 140 -24.63 -2.98 -19.57
C ILE A 140 -26.04 -2.43 -19.29
N ASP A 141 -26.13 -1.21 -18.78
CA ASP A 141 -27.42 -0.62 -18.42
C ASP A 141 -28.27 -0.35 -19.67
N SER A 142 -27.68 0.18 -20.75
CA SER A 142 -28.38 0.33 -22.01
C SER A 142 -28.87 -0.99 -22.60
N LYS A 143 -28.03 -2.03 -22.57
CA LYS A 143 -28.35 -3.37 -23.06
C LYS A 143 -29.40 -4.09 -22.21
N ARG A 144 -29.41 -3.85 -20.90
CA ARG A 144 -30.45 -4.36 -19.99
C ARG A 144 -31.80 -3.78 -20.33
N ILE A 145 -31.86 -2.47 -20.63
CA ILE A 145 -33.09 -1.81 -21.08
C ILE A 145 -33.56 -2.43 -22.40
N GLU A 146 -32.70 -2.58 -23.40
CA GLU A 146 -33.05 -3.21 -24.69
C GLU A 146 -33.55 -4.63 -24.50
N LEU A 147 -32.89 -5.46 -23.70
CA LEU A 147 -33.33 -6.84 -23.41
C LEU A 147 -34.70 -6.86 -22.76
N SER A 148 -34.97 -5.97 -21.79
CA SER A 148 -36.27 -5.86 -21.14
C SER A 148 -37.39 -5.47 -22.12
N LEU A 149 -37.07 -4.73 -23.17
CA LEU A 149 -38.00 -4.37 -24.23
C LEU A 149 -38.28 -5.57 -25.16
N LEU A 150 -37.29 -6.43 -25.43
CA LEU A 150 -37.42 -7.62 -26.29
C LEU A 150 -38.18 -8.77 -25.58
N GLU A 151 -38.01 -8.92 -24.29
CA GLU A 151 -38.61 -9.99 -23.47
C GLU A 151 -40.08 -9.73 -23.13
N ARG A 152 -40.75 -8.78 -23.75
CA ARG A 152 -42.15 -8.40 -23.46
C ARG A 152 -43.10 -9.61 -23.55
N PRO A 153 -43.73 -10.03 -22.43
CA PRO A 153 -44.97 -10.78 -22.56
C PRO A 153 -46.04 -9.82 -23.08
N LYS A 154 -46.88 -10.31 -23.96
CA LYS A 154 -48.06 -9.59 -24.54
C LYS A 154 -49.12 -9.21 -23.50
N SER A 155 -48.79 -9.11 -22.23
CA SER A 155 -49.68 -8.81 -21.11
C SER A 155 -49.50 -7.37 -20.63
N GLY A 156 -50.49 -6.60 -20.92
CA GLY A 156 -51.11 -5.36 -20.46
C GLY A 156 -50.46 -4.42 -19.43
N LEU A 157 -49.17 -4.46 -19.15
CA LEU A 157 -48.52 -3.39 -18.39
C LEU A 157 -48.18 -2.20 -19.30
N SER A 158 -48.68 -1.02 -18.97
CA SER A 158 -48.40 0.17 -19.74
C SER A 158 -46.88 0.44 -19.79
N VAL A 159 -46.40 0.98 -20.90
CA VAL A 159 -45.01 1.36 -21.15
C VAL A 159 -44.47 2.23 -19.98
N GLU A 160 -45.34 3.08 -19.43
CA GLU A 160 -45.03 3.94 -18.28
C GLU A 160 -44.71 3.17 -17.01
N LYS A 161 -45.53 2.19 -16.65
CA LYS A 161 -45.24 1.36 -15.44
C LYS A 161 -43.92 0.61 -15.54
N ARG A 162 -43.49 0.22 -16.73
CA ARG A 162 -42.18 -0.44 -16.93
C ARG A 162 -41.03 0.55 -16.82
N LYS A 163 -41.21 1.76 -17.38
CA LYS A 163 -40.23 2.82 -17.23
C LYS A 163 -39.98 3.11 -15.75
N PHE A 164 -41.03 3.21 -14.95
CA PHE A 164 -40.92 3.39 -13.50
C PHE A 164 -40.24 2.21 -12.79
N LEU A 165 -40.52 0.97 -13.19
CA LEU A 165 -39.84 -0.21 -12.57
C LEU A 165 -38.35 -0.26 -12.90
N LEU A 166 -37.96 0.16 -14.09
CA LEU A 166 -36.53 0.26 -14.47
C LEU A 166 -35.84 1.40 -13.72
N GLU A 167 -36.52 2.52 -13.56
CA GLU A 167 -36.03 3.69 -12.82
C GLU A 167 -35.86 3.36 -11.32
N ILE A 168 -36.82 2.62 -10.72
CA ILE A 168 -36.71 2.09 -9.36
C ILE A 168 -35.50 1.16 -9.23
N GLY A 169 -35.32 0.20 -10.13
CA GLY A 169 -34.20 -0.73 -10.09
C GLY A 169 -32.82 -0.05 -10.28
N ALA A 170 -32.77 1.03 -11.04
CA ALA A 170 -31.56 1.86 -11.18
C ALA A 170 -31.26 2.60 -9.87
N LEU A 171 -32.26 3.22 -9.27
CA LEU A 171 -32.13 3.94 -8.00
C LEU A 171 -31.80 2.99 -6.81
N GLU A 172 -32.35 1.79 -6.80
CA GLU A 172 -31.99 0.76 -5.80
C GLU A 172 -30.52 0.41 -5.89
N LYS A 173 -29.97 0.20 -7.10
CA LYS A 173 -28.53 -0.07 -7.30
C LYS A 173 -27.64 1.10 -6.91
N GLU A 174 -28.03 2.32 -7.28
CA GLU A 174 -27.31 3.52 -6.89
C GLU A 174 -27.28 3.66 -5.37
N ASN A 175 -28.39 3.38 -4.72
CA ASN A 175 -28.48 3.37 -3.26
C ASN A 175 -27.57 2.29 -2.63
N GLU A 176 -27.54 1.06 -3.16
CA GLU A 176 -26.61 0.02 -2.73
C GLU A 176 -25.14 0.44 -2.91
N HIS A 177 -24.80 1.10 -4.00
CA HIS A 177 -23.47 1.63 -4.25
C HIS A 177 -23.09 2.71 -3.22
N LEU A 178 -23.97 3.68 -3.01
CA LEU A 178 -23.77 4.75 -2.03
C LEU A 178 -23.63 4.22 -0.61
N ILE A 179 -24.40 3.19 -0.22
CA ILE A 179 -24.27 2.53 1.07
C ILE A 179 -22.87 1.88 1.22
N LYS A 180 -22.36 1.22 0.18
CA LYS A 180 -21.00 0.64 0.19
C LYS A 180 -19.92 1.71 0.30
N GLU A 181 -20.06 2.81 -0.43
CA GLU A 181 -19.13 3.94 -0.33
C GLU A 181 -19.15 4.58 1.06
N MET A 182 -20.33 4.74 1.64
CA MET A 182 -20.49 5.27 3.00
C MET A 182 -19.80 4.35 4.05
N LEU A 183 -20.01 3.03 3.96
CA LEU A 183 -19.34 2.06 4.83
C LEU A 183 -17.81 2.08 4.68
N ASN A 184 -17.31 2.28 3.46
CA ASN A 184 -15.88 2.43 3.21
C ASN A 184 -15.34 3.75 3.77
N ALA A 185 -16.10 4.83 3.66
CA ALA A 185 -15.74 6.12 4.25
C ALA A 185 -15.73 6.07 5.78
N GLU A 186 -16.67 5.39 6.41
CA GLU A 186 -16.69 5.16 7.87
C GLU A 186 -15.47 4.36 8.33
N LYS A 187 -15.09 3.29 7.61
CA LYS A 187 -13.85 2.55 7.86
C LYS A 187 -12.62 3.43 7.73
N PHE A 188 -12.56 4.24 6.68
CA PHE A 188 -11.46 5.16 6.48
C PHE A 188 -11.36 6.17 7.63
N TYR A 189 -12.48 6.69 8.09
CA TYR A 189 -12.52 7.63 9.21
C TYR A 189 -12.06 6.99 10.54
N SER A 190 -12.46 5.74 10.82
CA SER A 190 -12.00 5.01 12.00
C SER A 190 -10.49 4.74 11.97
N LEU A 191 -9.93 4.33 10.82
CA LEU A 191 -8.49 4.14 10.63
C LEU A 191 -7.71 5.44 10.75
N GLN A 192 -8.29 6.56 10.31
CA GLN A 192 -7.68 7.87 10.46
C GLN A 192 -7.62 8.29 11.93
N GLN A 193 -8.67 8.05 12.72
CA GLN A 193 -8.66 8.29 14.16
C GLN A 193 -7.62 7.43 14.88
N GLU A 194 -7.52 6.15 14.54
CA GLU A 194 -6.52 5.24 15.09
C GLU A 194 -5.09 5.70 14.76
N ARG A 195 -4.85 6.09 13.51
CA ARG A 195 -3.57 6.68 13.09
C ARG A 195 -3.22 7.92 13.91
N ASP A 196 -4.19 8.81 14.11
CA ASP A 196 -3.97 10.06 14.84
C ASP A 196 -3.69 9.79 16.33
N ALA A 197 -4.37 8.80 16.93
CA ALA A 197 -4.10 8.33 18.29
C ALA A 197 -2.68 7.75 18.41
N LEU A 198 -2.27 6.87 17.50
CA LEU A 198 -0.92 6.30 17.46
C LEU A 198 0.15 7.39 17.23
N GLN A 199 -0.15 8.41 16.43
CA GLN A 199 0.78 9.52 16.23
C GLN A 199 1.01 10.33 17.51
N VAL A 200 -0.01 10.50 18.34
CA VAL A 200 0.11 11.13 19.66
C VAL A 200 1.00 10.30 20.58
N GLU A 201 0.79 8.98 20.62
CA GLU A 201 1.60 8.05 21.41
C GLU A 201 3.08 8.07 20.97
N VAL A 202 3.34 8.02 19.66
CA VAL A 202 4.70 8.16 19.11
C VAL A 202 5.36 9.47 19.53
N ASN A 203 4.63 10.57 19.56
CA ASN A 203 5.18 11.85 19.99
C ASN A 203 5.49 11.85 21.49
N GLN A 204 4.63 11.25 22.33
CA GLN A 204 4.88 11.08 23.77
C GLN A 204 6.14 10.25 24.03
N LEU A 205 6.27 9.12 23.36
CA LEU A 205 7.48 8.27 23.48
C LEU A 205 8.75 9.00 23.03
N LYS A 206 8.68 9.81 21.98
CA LYS A 206 9.82 10.65 21.54
C LYS A 206 10.22 11.66 22.60
N ASP A 207 9.25 12.28 23.27
CA ASP A 207 9.53 13.24 24.34
C ASP A 207 10.10 12.54 25.60
N GLU A 208 9.65 11.34 25.93
CA GLU A 208 10.23 10.52 27.00
C GLU A 208 11.68 10.13 26.70
N ILE A 209 11.96 9.67 25.47
CA ILE A 209 13.33 9.36 25.03
C ILE A 209 14.21 10.58 25.15
N ARG A 210 13.76 11.73 24.70
CA ARG A 210 14.50 12.99 24.82
C ARG A 210 14.76 13.38 26.28
N GLY A 211 13.78 13.12 27.16
CA GLY A 211 13.91 13.30 28.60
C GLY A 211 14.97 12.39 29.23
N LEU A 212 15.01 11.13 28.81
CA LEU A 212 16.01 10.15 29.25
C LEU A 212 17.41 10.49 28.74
N GLU A 213 17.54 10.90 27.47
CA GLU A 213 18.82 11.34 26.90
C GLU A 213 19.40 12.55 27.66
N ASN A 214 18.57 13.52 28.03
CA ASN A 214 19.00 14.68 28.81
C ASN A 214 19.45 14.26 30.23
N LYS A 215 18.74 13.33 30.89
CA LYS A 215 19.16 12.78 32.19
C LYS A 215 20.49 12.05 32.06
N PHE A 216 20.69 11.28 31.00
CA PHE A 216 21.94 10.55 30.76
C PHE A 216 23.13 11.51 30.52
N LYS A 217 22.92 12.61 29.78
CA LYS A 217 23.94 13.67 29.59
C LYS A 217 24.32 14.32 30.91
N LEU A 218 23.36 14.60 31.81
CA LEU A 218 23.61 15.17 33.12
C LEU A 218 24.42 14.22 34.04
N VAL A 219 24.17 12.93 33.98
CA VAL A 219 24.93 11.92 34.75
C VAL A 219 26.37 11.78 34.24
N LYS A 220 26.62 11.96 32.94
CA LYS A 220 27.99 11.97 32.39
C LYS A 220 28.80 13.22 32.68
N ALA A 221 28.14 14.33 33.02
CA ALA A 221 28.79 15.61 33.28
C ALA A 221 29.20 15.84 34.77
N ASN A 222 28.77 14.91 35.66
CA ASN A 222 29.19 14.82 37.07
C ASN A 222 30.15 13.64 37.26
#